data_62f0f937c9eb388fd13170d415fe1758
#
_entry.id   62f0f937c9eb388fd13170d415fe1758
#
_cell.length_a   1.000
_cell.length_b   1.000
_cell.length_c   1.000
_cell.angle_alpha   90.00
_cell.angle_beta   90.00
_cell.angle_gamma   90.00
#
_symmetry.space_group_name_H-M   'P 1'
#
loop_
_entity.id
_entity.type
_entity.pdbx_description
1 polymer ?
#
loop_
_entity_poly.entity_id
_entity_poly.type
_entity_poly.pdbx_seq_one_letter_code
_entity_poly.pdbx_strand_id
1 'polypeptide(L)'
;MILAALNGLDLQAADIENAYLTAPCREKCYTIVGQEFGDDCGSIFIITKALYGLRSSGAAFRAFLAGRLDIMGFKSSIVDPDVWLWPGTKPDGEEYYEYILVYVDDILCISYKPKETIGKIQERFKFKKDKIAPPDFYLGGKVQLKGLNGINIWTITSTDYVKAAVENLEKQLGKKGLKLPSAVQPMATGFVPELDDSPELDAGDHTTVQELIGILRWAIELGRVDICHEVSILSQFQASPRQGHLEQLYHIFGFLKKNPKLTLYFDPNEPKLDESVFENGSTAKDFKEQYQDAEEELPTHMPKPRGKAVRITAFFDASHAANKVTRRSHTGFVIFVNRAPIIWYSKRQNTVKASTFLSDFLL
;
A
#
# COMPACT_ATOMS: atom_id res chain seq x y z
N MET A 1 0.55 -3.75 -11.45
CA MET A 1 1.77 -3.51 -12.24
C MET A 1 2.47 -4.82 -12.64
N ILE A 2 2.79 -5.73 -11.71
CA ILE A 2 3.43 -7.02 -12.08
C ILE A 2 2.56 -7.84 -13.03
N LEU A 3 1.25 -7.94 -12.80
CA LEU A 3 0.32 -8.66 -13.68
C LEU A 3 0.24 -8.05 -15.08
N ALA A 4 0.37 -6.73 -15.18
CA ALA A 4 0.44 -6.05 -16.47
C ALA A 4 1.71 -6.42 -17.23
N ALA A 5 2.88 -6.32 -16.59
CA ALA A 5 4.15 -6.69 -17.18
C ALA A 5 4.19 -8.17 -17.60
N LEU A 6 3.69 -9.07 -16.74
CA LEU A 6 3.66 -10.51 -16.98
C LEU A 6 2.79 -10.87 -18.18
N ASN A 7 1.62 -10.27 -18.30
CA ASN A 7 0.62 -10.62 -19.32
C ASN A 7 0.64 -9.66 -20.53
N GLY A 8 1.62 -8.75 -20.65
CA GLY A 8 1.67 -7.78 -21.74
C GLY A 8 0.43 -6.90 -21.83
N LEU A 9 -0.03 -6.38 -20.68
CA LEU A 9 -1.18 -5.49 -20.57
C LEU A 9 -0.71 -4.06 -20.33
N ASP A 10 -1.53 -3.09 -20.74
CA ASP A 10 -1.29 -1.68 -20.49
C ASP A 10 -1.99 -1.18 -19.22
N LEU A 11 -1.49 -0.08 -18.68
CA LEU A 11 -2.08 0.65 -17.56
C LEU A 11 -2.59 2.01 -18.03
N GLN A 12 -3.80 2.35 -17.62
CA GLN A 12 -4.34 3.71 -17.73
C GLN A 12 -4.95 4.12 -16.41
N ALA A 13 -4.85 5.40 -16.08
CA ALA A 13 -5.43 5.97 -14.88
C ALA A 13 -6.38 7.12 -15.25
N ALA A 14 -7.37 7.35 -14.40
CA ALA A 14 -8.28 8.47 -14.46
C ALA A 14 -8.71 8.86 -13.04
N ASP A 15 -9.04 10.13 -12.86
CA ASP A 15 -9.52 10.71 -11.59
C ASP A 15 -10.95 11.24 -11.84
N ILE A 16 -11.91 10.76 -11.05
CA ILE A 16 -13.32 11.16 -11.18
C ILE A 16 -13.51 12.56 -10.59
N GLU A 17 -13.92 13.50 -11.44
CA GLU A 17 -14.19 14.87 -11.02
C GLU A 17 -15.41 14.95 -10.09
N ASN A 18 -15.23 15.57 -8.91
CA ASN A 18 -16.30 15.75 -7.94
C ASN A 18 -17.01 14.43 -7.57
N ALA A 19 -16.26 13.38 -7.35
CA ALA A 19 -16.74 12.01 -7.19
C ALA A 19 -17.97 11.88 -6.30
N TYR A 20 -17.94 12.44 -5.08
CA TYR A 20 -19.05 12.34 -4.15
C TYR A 20 -20.33 12.99 -4.68
N LEU A 21 -20.23 14.13 -5.37
CA LEU A 21 -21.38 14.84 -5.93
C LEU A 21 -22.09 14.07 -7.06
N THR A 22 -21.47 13.00 -7.59
CA THR A 22 -22.10 12.13 -8.60
C THR A 22 -23.09 11.16 -7.97
N ALA A 23 -22.92 10.84 -6.67
CA ALA A 23 -23.77 9.89 -5.95
C ALA A 23 -24.93 10.58 -5.22
N PRO A 24 -26.08 9.92 -5.04
CA PRO A 24 -27.19 10.43 -4.25
C PRO A 24 -26.82 10.40 -2.75
N CYS A 25 -27.26 11.41 -2.00
CA CYS A 25 -27.27 11.37 -0.54
C CYS A 25 -28.38 10.41 -0.08
N ARG A 26 -28.02 9.38 0.70
CA ARG A 26 -28.98 8.40 1.20
C ARG A 26 -29.52 8.72 2.60
N GLU A 27 -28.98 9.73 3.22
CA GLU A 27 -29.42 10.22 4.54
C GLU A 27 -30.30 11.43 4.39
N LYS A 28 -31.24 11.60 5.34
CA LYS A 28 -32.02 12.84 5.44
C LYS A 28 -31.15 13.93 6.06
N CYS A 29 -30.36 14.59 5.23
CA CYS A 29 -29.54 15.72 5.62
C CYS A 29 -30.14 17.02 5.10
N TYR A 30 -30.05 18.06 5.90
CA TYR A 30 -30.42 19.41 5.49
C TYR A 30 -29.38 20.41 6.00
N THR A 31 -29.37 21.59 5.39
CA THR A 31 -28.54 22.71 5.82
C THR A 31 -29.39 23.98 5.82
N ILE A 32 -29.05 24.92 6.70
CA ILE A 32 -29.56 26.29 6.62
C ILE A 32 -28.57 27.06 5.75
N VAL A 33 -29.04 27.61 4.64
CA VAL A 33 -28.17 28.28 3.68
C VAL A 33 -27.80 29.68 4.13
N GLY A 34 -26.56 30.05 3.85
CA GLY A 34 -26.00 31.35 4.22
C GLY A 34 -26.24 32.46 3.17
N GLN A 35 -25.56 33.60 3.38
CA GLN A 35 -25.71 34.80 2.54
C GLN A 35 -25.30 34.58 1.08
N GLU A 36 -24.49 33.58 0.78
CA GLU A 36 -24.06 33.17 -0.55
C GLU A 36 -25.23 32.71 -1.45
N PHE A 37 -26.40 32.41 -0.86
CA PHE A 37 -27.61 32.00 -1.58
C PHE A 37 -28.61 33.17 -1.79
N GLY A 38 -28.21 34.41 -1.52
CA GLY A 38 -29.02 35.61 -1.80
C GLY A 38 -30.34 35.58 -1.08
N ASP A 39 -31.47 35.65 -1.79
CA ASP A 39 -32.83 35.72 -1.23
C ASP A 39 -33.23 34.44 -0.49
N ASP A 40 -32.56 33.31 -0.75
CA ASP A 40 -32.80 32.04 -0.03
C ASP A 40 -32.05 31.96 1.30
N CYS A 41 -31.29 32.97 1.72
CA CYS A 41 -30.55 33.01 2.97
C CYS A 41 -31.47 32.70 4.16
N GLY A 42 -31.06 31.76 5.01
CA GLY A 42 -31.87 31.33 6.17
C GLY A 42 -32.88 30.22 5.85
N SER A 43 -33.05 29.85 4.58
CA SER A 43 -33.94 28.73 4.19
C SER A 43 -33.29 27.38 4.49
N ILE A 44 -34.14 26.35 4.65
CA ILE A 44 -33.70 24.97 4.87
C ILE A 44 -33.62 24.27 3.51
N PHE A 45 -32.39 23.85 3.12
CA PHE A 45 -32.18 23.09 1.91
C PHE A 45 -31.93 21.63 2.24
N ILE A 46 -32.58 20.73 1.49
CA ILE A 46 -32.34 19.27 1.58
C ILE A 46 -31.12 18.92 0.72
N ILE A 47 -30.19 18.19 1.32
CA ILE A 47 -29.00 17.71 0.63
C ILE A 47 -29.37 16.43 -0.14
N THR A 48 -29.41 16.52 -1.47
CA THR A 48 -29.78 15.41 -2.36
C THR A 48 -28.59 14.66 -2.93
N LYS A 49 -27.40 15.26 -2.88
CA LYS A 49 -26.13 14.67 -3.34
C LYS A 49 -25.19 14.45 -2.17
N ALA A 50 -24.35 13.42 -2.25
CA ALA A 50 -23.31 13.21 -1.28
C ALA A 50 -22.31 14.38 -1.31
N LEU A 51 -22.07 15.01 -0.17
CA LEU A 51 -21.17 16.15 -0.03
C LEU A 51 -19.88 15.75 0.68
N TYR A 52 -18.80 16.43 0.34
CA TYR A 52 -17.56 16.34 1.11
C TYR A 52 -17.81 16.80 2.56
N GLY A 53 -17.36 15.99 3.52
CA GLY A 53 -17.61 16.25 4.95
C GLY A 53 -18.76 15.44 5.57
N LEU A 54 -19.69 14.91 4.80
CA LEU A 54 -20.70 13.98 5.34
C LEU A 54 -20.06 12.58 5.53
N ARG A 55 -20.36 11.93 6.65
CA ARG A 55 -19.78 10.62 7.00
C ARG A 55 -20.16 9.51 6.03
N SER A 56 -21.33 9.57 5.43
CA SER A 56 -21.86 8.57 4.49
C SER A 56 -21.45 8.78 3.04
N SER A 57 -20.86 9.93 2.68
CA SER A 57 -20.60 10.30 1.28
C SER A 57 -19.66 9.32 0.57
N GLY A 58 -18.59 8.89 1.25
CA GLY A 58 -17.66 7.89 0.70
C GLY A 58 -18.35 6.57 0.40
N ALA A 59 -19.16 6.06 1.33
CA ALA A 59 -19.92 4.82 1.16
C ALA A 59 -20.99 4.93 0.04
N ALA A 60 -21.67 6.09 -0.05
CA ALA A 60 -22.66 6.34 -1.08
C ALA A 60 -22.02 6.36 -2.48
N PHE A 61 -20.89 7.05 -2.63
CA PHE A 61 -20.16 7.11 -3.88
C PHE A 61 -19.62 5.72 -4.28
N ARG A 62 -18.97 5.02 -3.33
CA ARG A 62 -18.47 3.67 -3.57
C ARG A 62 -19.57 2.73 -4.06
N ALA A 63 -20.74 2.73 -3.42
CA ALA A 63 -21.88 1.91 -3.84
C ALA A 63 -22.41 2.32 -5.22
N PHE A 64 -22.37 3.61 -5.57
CA PHE A 64 -22.81 4.10 -6.87
C PHE A 64 -21.83 3.68 -8.00
N LEU A 65 -20.52 3.80 -7.78
CA LEU A 65 -19.49 3.35 -8.72
C LEU A 65 -19.52 1.81 -8.86
N ALA A 66 -19.62 1.09 -7.74
CA ALA A 66 -19.74 -0.38 -7.72
C ALA A 66 -20.90 -0.88 -8.57
N GLY A 67 -22.08 -0.26 -8.44
CA GLY A 67 -23.24 -0.59 -9.29
C GLY A 67 -22.98 -0.35 -10.78
N ARG A 68 -22.16 0.65 -11.14
CA ARG A 68 -21.79 0.88 -12.54
C ARG A 68 -20.82 -0.18 -13.04
N LEU A 69 -19.81 -0.55 -12.26
CA LEU A 69 -18.86 -1.60 -12.62
C LEU A 69 -19.54 -2.97 -12.75
N ASP A 70 -20.50 -3.27 -11.88
CA ASP A 70 -21.28 -4.50 -11.97
C ASP A 70 -22.15 -4.56 -13.25
N ILE A 71 -22.78 -3.44 -13.63
CA ILE A 71 -23.54 -3.33 -14.91
C ILE A 71 -22.59 -3.53 -16.12
N MET A 72 -21.34 -3.08 -16.04
CA MET A 72 -20.34 -3.34 -17.07
C MET A 72 -19.88 -4.81 -17.10
N GLY A 73 -20.25 -5.60 -16.10
CA GLY A 73 -19.94 -7.02 -15.98
C GLY A 73 -18.74 -7.33 -15.08
N PHE A 74 -18.07 -6.32 -14.55
CA PHE A 74 -16.97 -6.53 -13.59
C PHE A 74 -17.48 -7.15 -12.29
N LYS A 75 -16.68 -8.00 -11.68
CA LYS A 75 -16.94 -8.58 -10.36
C LYS A 75 -15.90 -8.12 -9.38
N SER A 76 -16.35 -7.67 -8.22
CA SER A 76 -15.46 -7.27 -7.14
C SER A 76 -14.75 -8.49 -6.53
N SER A 77 -13.49 -8.34 -6.19
CA SER A 77 -12.73 -9.36 -5.47
C SER A 77 -13.29 -9.55 -4.05
N ILE A 78 -13.27 -10.78 -3.56
CA ILE A 78 -13.67 -11.09 -2.17
C ILE A 78 -12.61 -10.60 -1.18
N VAL A 79 -11.34 -10.63 -1.58
CA VAL A 79 -10.21 -10.25 -0.71
C VAL A 79 -10.10 -8.74 -0.57
N ASP A 80 -10.28 -8.03 -1.69
CA ASP A 80 -10.31 -6.56 -1.71
C ASP A 80 -11.47 -6.11 -2.60
N PRO A 81 -12.56 -5.63 -2.00
CA PRO A 81 -13.75 -5.28 -2.74
C PRO A 81 -13.62 -4.02 -3.63
N ASP A 82 -12.50 -3.32 -3.58
CA ASP A 82 -12.17 -2.20 -4.46
C ASP A 82 -11.28 -2.61 -5.64
N VAL A 83 -10.96 -3.92 -5.73
CA VAL A 83 -10.37 -4.57 -6.90
C VAL A 83 -11.46 -5.30 -7.70
N TRP A 84 -11.65 -4.91 -8.93
CA TRP A 84 -12.67 -5.42 -9.84
C TRP A 84 -12.03 -6.20 -10.97
N LEU A 85 -12.62 -7.34 -11.35
CA LEU A 85 -12.11 -8.27 -12.36
C LEU A 85 -13.16 -8.53 -13.45
N TRP A 86 -12.70 -8.61 -14.70
CA TRP A 86 -13.47 -9.03 -15.84
C TRP A 86 -12.66 -10.00 -16.71
N PRO A 87 -13.18 -11.18 -17.09
CA PRO A 87 -12.47 -12.10 -18.00
C PRO A 87 -12.34 -11.49 -19.38
N GLY A 88 -11.13 -11.38 -19.88
CA GLY A 88 -10.79 -10.89 -21.22
C GLY A 88 -10.05 -11.92 -22.04
N THR A 89 -10.02 -11.71 -23.35
CA THR A 89 -9.27 -12.52 -24.31
C THR A 89 -8.57 -11.58 -25.28
N LYS A 90 -7.28 -11.78 -25.49
CA LYS A 90 -6.50 -11.04 -26.48
C LYS A 90 -6.78 -11.53 -27.90
N PRO A 91 -6.39 -10.78 -28.95
CA PRO A 91 -6.56 -11.20 -30.34
C PRO A 91 -5.86 -12.52 -30.72
N ASP A 92 -4.80 -12.88 -30.00
CA ASP A 92 -4.05 -14.15 -30.16
C ASP A 92 -4.68 -15.33 -29.44
N GLY A 93 -5.79 -15.11 -28.70
CA GLY A 93 -6.49 -16.13 -27.93
C GLY A 93 -6.03 -16.28 -26.49
N GLU A 94 -4.99 -15.55 -26.03
CA GLU A 94 -4.58 -15.58 -24.63
C GLU A 94 -5.70 -15.04 -23.72
N GLU A 95 -6.10 -15.83 -22.74
CA GLU A 95 -7.06 -15.44 -21.71
C GLU A 95 -6.35 -14.68 -20.57
N TYR A 96 -6.97 -13.62 -20.08
CA TYR A 96 -6.48 -12.81 -18.98
C TYR A 96 -7.63 -12.21 -18.17
N TYR A 97 -7.33 -11.53 -17.08
CA TYR A 97 -8.30 -10.67 -16.41
C TYR A 97 -7.99 -9.20 -16.68
N GLU A 98 -9.01 -8.44 -17.05
CA GLU A 98 -8.99 -6.99 -16.91
C GLU A 98 -9.19 -6.64 -15.44
N TYR A 99 -8.45 -5.65 -14.95
CA TYR A 99 -8.57 -5.19 -13.59
C TYR A 99 -8.92 -3.70 -13.56
N ILE A 100 -9.83 -3.35 -12.67
CA ILE A 100 -10.07 -1.97 -12.27
C ILE A 100 -9.83 -1.89 -10.78
N LEU A 101 -8.87 -1.07 -10.37
CA LEU A 101 -8.58 -0.74 -8.99
C LEU A 101 -9.17 0.63 -8.72
N VAL A 102 -9.96 0.74 -7.65
CA VAL A 102 -10.61 1.98 -7.24
C VAL A 102 -10.04 2.42 -5.89
N TYR A 103 -9.57 3.64 -5.82
CA TYR A 103 -9.20 4.26 -4.56
C TYR A 103 -9.89 5.62 -4.45
N VAL A 104 -11.06 5.62 -3.83
CA VAL A 104 -11.98 6.76 -3.78
C VAL A 104 -12.35 7.23 -5.19
N ASP A 105 -11.75 8.31 -5.70
CA ASP A 105 -11.94 8.91 -7.01
C ASP A 105 -10.88 8.52 -8.04
N ASP A 106 -9.76 7.95 -7.58
CA ASP A 106 -8.70 7.43 -8.45
C ASP A 106 -9.06 6.05 -9.02
N ILE A 107 -8.99 5.91 -10.33
CA ILE A 107 -9.17 4.66 -11.05
C ILE A 107 -7.87 4.27 -11.73
N LEU A 108 -7.43 3.03 -11.52
CA LEU A 108 -6.36 2.39 -12.28
C LEU A 108 -6.91 1.18 -13.02
N CYS A 109 -6.84 1.20 -14.35
CA CYS A 109 -7.27 0.10 -15.21
C CYS A 109 -6.05 -0.62 -15.78
N ILE A 110 -6.08 -1.94 -15.70
CA ILE A 110 -5.09 -2.85 -16.28
C ILE A 110 -5.82 -3.76 -17.27
N SER A 111 -5.51 -3.60 -18.56
CA SER A 111 -6.18 -4.32 -19.64
C SER A 111 -5.30 -4.35 -20.87
N TYR A 112 -5.63 -5.21 -21.82
CA TYR A 112 -5.07 -5.13 -23.18
C TYR A 112 -5.50 -3.83 -23.91
N LYS A 113 -6.70 -3.30 -23.56
CA LYS A 113 -7.24 -2.05 -24.11
C LYS A 113 -7.82 -1.14 -23.00
N PRO A 114 -7.00 -0.68 -22.06
CA PRO A 114 -7.50 0.00 -20.88
C PRO A 114 -8.22 1.33 -21.17
N LYS A 115 -7.89 2.02 -22.26
CA LYS A 115 -8.60 3.23 -22.67
C LYS A 115 -10.06 2.96 -23.06
N GLU A 116 -10.33 1.84 -23.74
CA GLU A 116 -11.68 1.44 -24.08
C GLU A 116 -12.48 1.10 -22.82
N THR A 117 -11.85 0.41 -21.88
CA THR A 117 -12.48 0.00 -20.62
C THR A 117 -12.81 1.21 -19.74
N ILE A 118 -11.85 2.14 -19.55
CA ILE A 118 -12.09 3.39 -18.79
C ILE A 118 -13.09 4.29 -19.52
N GLY A 119 -13.07 4.34 -20.85
CA GLY A 119 -14.01 5.13 -21.67
C GLY A 119 -15.47 4.80 -21.36
N LYS A 120 -15.81 3.52 -21.09
CA LYS A 120 -17.15 3.12 -20.66
C LYS A 120 -17.54 3.69 -19.27
N ILE A 121 -16.58 3.92 -18.40
CA ILE A 121 -16.81 4.59 -17.11
C ILE A 121 -17.04 6.09 -17.35
N GLN A 122 -16.30 6.69 -18.28
CA GLN A 122 -16.42 8.11 -18.66
C GLN A 122 -17.83 8.46 -19.19
N GLU A 123 -18.55 7.54 -19.79
CA GLU A 123 -19.94 7.75 -20.19
C GLU A 123 -20.86 8.18 -19.04
N ARG A 124 -20.52 7.83 -17.81
CA ARG A 124 -21.32 8.13 -16.61
C ARG A 124 -20.66 9.09 -15.65
N PHE A 125 -19.33 9.10 -15.59
CA PHE A 125 -18.55 9.92 -14.67
C PHE A 125 -17.64 10.86 -15.46
N LYS A 126 -17.68 12.13 -15.12
CA LYS A 126 -16.73 13.09 -15.68
C LYS A 126 -15.36 12.88 -15.06
N PHE A 127 -14.33 12.83 -15.89
CA PHE A 127 -12.95 12.76 -15.42
C PHE A 127 -12.32 14.16 -15.33
N LYS A 128 -11.46 14.32 -14.37
CA LYS A 128 -10.72 15.55 -14.14
C LYS A 128 -9.87 15.89 -15.36
N LYS A 129 -10.11 17.07 -15.94
CA LYS A 129 -9.49 17.51 -17.19
C LYS A 129 -9.75 16.56 -18.39
N ASP A 130 -10.78 15.74 -18.35
CA ASP A 130 -11.08 14.70 -19.36
C ASP A 130 -9.87 13.80 -19.69
N LYS A 131 -8.99 13.60 -18.72
CA LYS A 131 -7.71 12.91 -18.91
C LYS A 131 -7.82 11.43 -18.57
N ILE A 132 -7.55 10.57 -19.57
CA ILE A 132 -7.20 9.16 -19.43
C ILE A 132 -5.77 9.02 -19.94
N ALA A 133 -4.84 8.64 -19.07
CA ALA A 133 -3.42 8.57 -19.41
C ALA A 133 -2.72 7.43 -18.62
N PRO A 134 -1.54 6.97 -19.08
CA PRO A 134 -0.69 6.16 -18.22
C PRO A 134 -0.46 6.86 -16.89
N PRO A 135 -0.43 6.12 -15.76
CA PRO A 135 -0.23 6.74 -14.46
C PRO A 135 1.17 7.33 -14.36
N ASP A 136 1.25 8.65 -14.08
CA ASP A 136 2.50 9.32 -13.68
C ASP A 136 2.72 9.22 -12.17
N PHE A 137 1.62 9.31 -11.42
CA PHE A 137 1.55 9.12 -9.98
C PHE A 137 0.36 8.23 -9.64
N TYR A 138 0.54 7.38 -8.65
CA TYR A 138 -0.52 6.57 -8.08
C TYR A 138 -0.31 6.47 -6.57
N LEU A 139 -1.29 6.93 -5.80
CA LEU A 139 -1.29 6.96 -4.33
C LEU A 139 -0.03 7.61 -3.72
N GLY A 140 0.53 8.64 -4.38
CA GLY A 140 1.71 9.37 -3.93
C GLY A 140 3.05 8.78 -4.39
N GLY A 141 3.05 7.61 -5.02
CA GLY A 141 4.21 7.03 -5.68
C GLY A 141 4.31 7.47 -7.14
N LYS A 142 5.52 7.85 -7.57
CA LYS A 142 5.77 8.14 -8.98
C LYS A 142 5.91 6.84 -9.77
N VAL A 143 5.04 6.67 -10.76
CA VAL A 143 4.98 5.48 -11.61
C VAL A 143 5.68 5.76 -12.94
N GLN A 144 6.50 4.83 -13.40
CA GLN A 144 7.23 4.97 -14.67
C GLN A 144 7.37 3.62 -15.35
N LEU A 145 7.31 3.63 -16.68
CA LEU A 145 7.72 2.48 -17.50
C LEU A 145 9.21 2.61 -17.81
N LYS A 146 10.01 1.62 -17.47
CA LYS A 146 11.46 1.61 -17.68
C LYS A 146 11.89 0.37 -18.44
N GLY A 147 12.86 0.55 -19.36
CA GLY A 147 13.54 -0.58 -19.99
C GLY A 147 14.49 -1.26 -19.00
N LEU A 148 14.36 -2.57 -18.85
CA LEU A 148 15.29 -3.42 -18.09
C LEU A 148 15.53 -4.71 -18.87
N ASN A 149 16.79 -5.01 -19.20
CA ASN A 149 17.18 -6.24 -19.92
C ASN A 149 16.36 -6.52 -21.20
N GLY A 150 16.03 -5.46 -21.96
CA GLY A 150 15.28 -5.56 -23.22
C GLY A 150 13.77 -5.63 -23.09
N ILE A 151 13.21 -5.59 -21.90
CA ILE A 151 11.78 -5.53 -21.64
C ILE A 151 11.39 -4.22 -20.94
N ASN A 152 10.17 -3.76 -21.19
CA ASN A 152 9.60 -2.62 -20.49
C ASN A 152 8.89 -3.10 -19.22
N ILE A 153 9.27 -2.57 -18.10
CA ILE A 153 8.69 -2.89 -16.79
C ILE A 153 8.18 -1.64 -16.08
N TRP A 154 7.10 -1.80 -15.36
CA TRP A 154 6.58 -0.77 -14.50
C TRP A 154 7.43 -0.65 -13.23
N THR A 155 7.61 0.57 -12.80
CA THR A 155 8.34 0.88 -11.55
C THR A 155 7.55 1.88 -10.74
N ILE A 156 7.69 1.83 -9.42
CA ILE A 156 7.18 2.84 -8.51
C ILE A 156 8.30 3.36 -7.62
N THR A 157 8.34 4.67 -7.39
CA THR A 157 9.32 5.27 -6.48
C THR A 157 8.66 6.28 -5.56
N SER A 158 9.05 6.25 -4.29
CA SER A 158 8.66 7.20 -3.25
C SER A 158 9.58 8.42 -3.15
N THR A 159 10.54 8.57 -4.09
CA THR A 159 11.60 9.59 -4.00
C THR A 159 11.08 11.00 -3.78
N ASP A 160 10.05 11.41 -4.53
CA ASP A 160 9.50 12.76 -4.44
C ASP A 160 8.73 12.97 -3.12
N TYR A 161 7.98 11.95 -2.68
CA TYR A 161 7.32 11.95 -1.36
C TYR A 161 8.33 12.08 -0.22
N VAL A 162 9.40 11.27 -0.23
CA VAL A 162 10.45 11.29 0.79
C VAL A 162 11.14 12.65 0.84
N LYS A 163 11.49 13.23 -0.31
CA LYS A 163 12.11 14.56 -0.36
C LYS A 163 11.20 15.63 0.24
N ALA A 164 9.93 15.66 -0.14
CA ALA A 164 8.97 16.60 0.39
C ALA A 164 8.78 16.44 1.90
N ALA A 165 8.71 15.21 2.41
CA ALA A 165 8.61 14.92 3.83
C ALA A 165 9.85 15.41 4.61
N VAL A 166 11.05 15.16 4.10
CA VAL A 166 12.32 15.65 4.68
C VAL A 166 12.36 17.17 4.69
N GLU A 167 12.07 17.84 3.57
CA GLU A 167 12.08 19.31 3.47
C GLU A 167 11.06 19.96 4.43
N ASN A 168 9.89 19.38 4.58
CA ASN A 168 8.88 19.88 5.50
C ASN A 168 9.34 19.77 6.96
N LEU A 169 9.92 18.64 7.33
CA LEU A 169 10.48 18.47 8.68
C LEU A 169 11.66 19.41 8.93
N GLU A 170 12.56 19.60 7.96
CA GLU A 170 13.67 20.56 8.10
C GLU A 170 13.18 22.00 8.31
N LYS A 171 12.11 22.40 7.62
CA LYS A 171 11.48 23.72 7.83
C LYS A 171 10.89 23.84 9.24
N GLN A 172 10.27 22.79 9.77
CA GLN A 172 9.74 22.78 11.14
C GLN A 172 10.86 22.84 12.18
N LEU A 173 11.90 22.02 12.03
CA LEU A 173 13.06 22.01 12.91
C LEU A 173 13.83 23.34 12.86
N GLY A 174 13.98 23.96 11.68
CA GLY A 174 14.62 25.27 11.51
C GLY A 174 13.94 26.38 12.32
N LYS A 175 12.60 26.34 12.46
CA LYS A 175 11.86 27.28 13.32
C LYS A 175 12.20 27.08 14.82
N LYS A 176 12.59 25.87 15.22
CA LYS A 176 13.04 25.53 16.58
C LYS A 176 14.57 25.68 16.76
N GLY A 177 15.30 26.12 15.73
CA GLY A 177 16.78 26.21 15.75
C GLY A 177 17.48 24.84 15.67
N LEU A 178 16.74 23.78 15.32
CA LEU A 178 17.24 22.41 15.24
C LEU A 178 17.58 22.01 13.80
N LYS A 179 18.39 20.97 13.64
CA LYS A 179 18.76 20.38 12.34
C LYS A 179 18.61 18.87 12.37
N LEU A 180 18.28 18.27 11.23
CA LEU A 180 18.32 16.83 11.09
C LEU A 180 19.75 16.29 11.26
N PRO A 181 19.93 15.19 12.01
CA PRO A 181 21.23 14.53 12.14
C PRO A 181 21.66 13.92 10.80
N SER A 182 22.97 13.78 10.60
CA SER A 182 23.49 13.02 9.46
C SER A 182 23.51 11.54 9.83
N ALA A 183 22.76 10.70 9.09
CA ALA A 183 22.67 9.28 9.37
C ALA A 183 23.08 8.43 8.15
N VAL A 184 23.75 7.31 8.40
CA VAL A 184 24.16 6.34 7.39
C VAL A 184 23.33 5.07 7.43
N GLN A 185 22.62 4.83 8.53
CA GLN A 185 21.71 3.73 8.78
C GLN A 185 20.43 4.24 9.45
N PRO A 186 19.27 3.54 9.33
CA PRO A 186 17.99 4.06 9.83
C PRO A 186 17.92 4.18 11.36
N MET A 187 18.61 3.31 12.12
CA MET A 187 18.65 3.37 13.58
C MET A 187 20.06 3.73 14.05
N ALA A 188 20.18 4.56 15.05
CA ALA A 188 21.48 4.89 15.66
C ALA A 188 22.09 3.66 16.34
N THR A 189 23.39 3.46 16.14
CA THR A 189 24.11 2.34 16.74
C THR A 189 24.01 2.37 18.26
N GLY A 190 23.60 1.25 18.84
CA GLY A 190 23.50 1.08 20.29
C GLY A 190 22.23 1.65 20.94
N PHE A 191 21.36 2.33 20.20
CA PHE A 191 20.06 2.74 20.73
C PHE A 191 19.14 1.55 20.87
N VAL A 192 18.55 1.39 22.06
CA VAL A 192 17.62 0.33 22.41
C VAL A 192 16.32 0.98 22.89
N PRO A 193 15.31 1.12 22.04
CA PRO A 193 14.13 1.93 22.32
C PRO A 193 13.38 1.57 23.60
N GLU A 194 13.31 0.29 23.96
CA GLU A 194 12.63 -0.17 25.17
C GLU A 194 13.41 0.10 26.47
N LEU A 195 14.67 0.52 26.38
CA LEU A 195 15.51 0.92 27.51
C LEU A 195 15.72 2.44 27.56
N ASP A 196 15.04 3.20 26.71
CA ASP A 196 15.15 4.66 26.71
C ASP A 196 14.60 5.23 28.02
N ASP A 197 15.44 5.89 28.79
CA ASP A 197 15.14 6.55 30.05
C ASP A 197 15.16 8.09 29.95
N SER A 198 15.24 8.62 28.73
CA SER A 198 15.17 10.05 28.45
C SER A 198 13.84 10.66 28.92
N PRO A 199 13.74 12.00 29.06
CA PRO A 199 12.54 12.67 29.54
C PRO A 199 11.31 12.33 28.67
N GLU A 200 10.14 12.26 29.31
CA GLU A 200 8.85 12.15 28.60
C GLU A 200 8.60 13.42 27.78
N LEU A 201 7.92 13.25 26.66
CA LEU A 201 7.58 14.35 25.77
C LEU A 201 6.36 15.12 26.27
N ASP A 202 6.33 16.42 25.98
CA ASP A 202 5.11 17.21 26.12
C ASP A 202 4.05 16.82 25.07
N ALA A 203 2.84 17.37 25.20
CA ALA A 203 1.71 17.04 24.30
C ALA A 203 1.99 17.42 22.84
N GLY A 204 2.77 18.49 22.60
CA GLY A 204 3.11 18.95 21.24
C GLY A 204 4.09 18.01 20.55
N ASP A 205 5.17 17.64 21.25
CA ASP A 205 6.16 16.72 20.72
C ASP A 205 5.63 15.28 20.66
N HIS A 206 4.70 14.88 21.56
CA HIS A 206 3.97 13.63 21.45
C HIS A 206 3.16 13.55 20.12
N THR A 207 2.43 14.61 19.77
CA THR A 207 1.72 14.70 18.48
C THR A 207 2.70 14.63 17.31
N THR A 208 3.84 15.30 17.42
CA THR A 208 4.91 15.25 16.42
C THR A 208 5.40 13.81 16.17
N VAL A 209 5.59 13.01 17.21
CA VAL A 209 5.97 11.59 17.08
C VAL A 209 4.93 10.82 16.25
N GLN A 210 3.64 11.01 16.53
CA GLN A 210 2.56 10.32 15.82
C GLN A 210 2.50 10.73 14.34
N GLU A 211 2.66 12.02 14.04
CA GLU A 211 2.71 12.55 12.68
C GLU A 211 3.90 11.97 11.89
N LEU A 212 5.10 11.99 12.47
CA LEU A 212 6.30 11.49 11.83
C LEU A 212 6.23 9.98 11.56
N ILE A 213 5.70 9.19 12.50
CA ILE A 213 5.46 7.76 12.28
C ILE A 213 4.44 7.55 11.16
N GLY A 214 3.38 8.34 11.09
CA GLY A 214 2.41 8.28 10.00
C GLY A 214 3.05 8.53 8.63
N ILE A 215 3.89 9.56 8.53
CA ILE A 215 4.63 9.90 7.30
C ILE A 215 5.58 8.75 6.89
N LEU A 216 6.33 8.20 7.85
CA LEU A 216 7.27 7.10 7.59
C LEU A 216 6.56 5.80 7.20
N ARG A 217 5.42 5.50 7.83
CA ARG A 217 4.58 4.35 7.45
C ARG A 217 4.11 4.47 6.01
N TRP A 218 3.63 5.64 5.59
CA TRP A 218 3.24 5.83 4.20
C TRP A 218 4.42 5.69 3.24
N ALA A 219 5.62 6.15 3.61
CA ALA A 219 6.83 5.91 2.83
C ALA A 219 7.12 4.41 2.67
N ILE A 220 6.90 3.59 3.71
CA ILE A 220 7.06 2.13 3.67
C ILE A 220 6.06 1.52 2.68
N GLU A 221 4.78 1.91 2.72
CA GLU A 221 3.77 1.45 1.75
C GLU A 221 4.15 1.81 0.31
N LEU A 222 4.83 2.94 0.11
CA LEU A 222 5.38 3.35 -1.18
C LEU A 222 6.72 2.70 -1.54
N GLY A 223 7.16 1.70 -0.77
CA GLY A 223 8.31 0.87 -1.09
C GLY A 223 9.59 1.13 -0.30
N ARG A 224 9.60 2.02 0.72
CA ARG A 224 10.77 2.19 1.60
C ARG A 224 10.90 1.04 2.60
N VAL A 225 11.12 -0.16 2.06
CA VAL A 225 11.28 -1.40 2.83
C VAL A 225 12.48 -1.31 3.79
N ASP A 226 13.48 -0.53 3.41
CA ASP A 226 14.74 -0.29 4.13
C ASP A 226 14.59 0.40 5.50
N ILE A 227 13.43 0.95 5.81
CA ILE A 227 13.11 1.54 7.13
C ILE A 227 11.96 0.83 7.86
N CYS A 228 11.45 -0.27 7.29
CA CYS A 228 10.25 -0.95 7.78
C CYS A 228 10.41 -1.44 9.22
N HIS A 229 11.57 -2.01 9.55
CA HIS A 229 11.87 -2.56 10.86
C HIS A 229 11.94 -1.47 11.93
N GLU A 230 12.71 -0.42 11.71
CA GLU A 230 12.95 0.66 12.67
C GLU A 230 11.66 1.44 12.95
N VAL A 231 10.88 1.74 11.92
CA VAL A 231 9.58 2.40 12.09
C VAL A 231 8.60 1.50 12.85
N SER A 232 8.62 0.19 12.59
CA SER A 232 7.80 -0.77 13.34
C SER A 232 8.17 -0.81 14.82
N ILE A 233 9.47 -0.77 15.16
CA ILE A 233 9.93 -0.73 16.55
C ILE A 233 9.48 0.58 17.22
N LEU A 234 9.77 1.74 16.62
CA LEU A 234 9.42 3.03 17.19
C LEU A 234 7.91 3.25 17.33
N SER A 235 7.12 2.64 16.43
CA SER A 235 5.65 2.68 16.51
C SER A 235 5.08 2.07 17.79
N GLN A 236 5.84 1.23 18.49
CA GLN A 236 5.40 0.60 19.74
C GLN A 236 5.34 1.61 20.91
N PHE A 237 6.01 2.74 20.78
CA PHE A 237 6.14 3.75 21.83
C PHE A 237 5.22 4.96 21.62
N GLN A 238 4.33 4.94 20.64
CA GLN A 238 3.44 6.07 20.30
C GLN A 238 2.51 6.49 21.44
N ALA A 239 2.17 5.60 22.36
CA ALA A 239 1.28 5.91 23.48
C ALA A 239 2.00 6.70 24.60
N SER A 240 3.29 6.51 24.77
CA SER A 240 4.12 7.18 25.78
C SER A 240 5.56 7.33 25.24
N PRO A 241 5.76 8.22 24.25
CA PRO A 241 7.05 8.43 23.65
C PRO A 241 7.95 9.28 24.55
N ARG A 242 9.26 9.06 24.45
CA ARG A 242 10.30 9.81 25.13
C ARG A 242 11.14 10.61 24.14
N GLN A 243 11.98 11.50 24.65
CA GLN A 243 12.86 12.34 23.85
C GLN A 243 13.75 11.51 22.91
N GLY A 244 14.33 10.41 23.41
CA GLY A 244 15.15 9.51 22.60
C GLY A 244 14.39 8.88 21.43
N HIS A 245 13.11 8.54 21.60
CA HIS A 245 12.28 8.04 20.50
C HIS A 245 12.07 9.10 19.40
N LEU A 246 11.83 10.36 19.78
CA LEU A 246 11.71 11.48 18.83
C LEU A 246 13.01 11.72 18.09
N GLU A 247 14.14 11.69 18.78
CA GLU A 247 15.47 11.84 18.18
C GLU A 247 15.78 10.72 17.18
N GLN A 248 15.35 9.49 17.47
CA GLN A 248 15.48 8.38 16.52
C GLN A 248 14.60 8.57 15.27
N LEU A 249 13.42 9.14 15.39
CA LEU A 249 12.61 9.51 14.21
C LEU A 249 13.36 10.55 13.37
N TYR A 250 13.95 11.59 14.00
CA TYR A 250 14.79 12.54 13.27
C TYR A 250 16.00 11.86 12.62
N HIS A 251 16.58 10.85 13.26
CA HIS A 251 17.67 10.05 12.70
C HIS A 251 17.24 9.31 11.43
N ILE A 252 16.04 8.68 11.42
CA ILE A 252 15.47 8.04 10.21
C ILE A 252 15.30 9.08 9.09
N PHE A 253 14.77 10.28 9.39
CA PHE A 253 14.68 11.34 8.39
C PHE A 253 16.04 11.82 7.90
N GLY A 254 17.06 11.85 8.75
CA GLY A 254 18.46 12.10 8.37
C GLY A 254 19.01 11.06 7.41
N PHE A 255 18.70 9.77 7.64
CA PHE A 255 19.01 8.68 6.73
C PHE A 255 18.27 8.84 5.37
N LEU A 256 16.99 9.15 5.40
CA LEU A 256 16.16 9.38 4.20
C LEU A 256 16.66 10.59 3.39
N LYS A 257 17.10 11.65 4.05
CA LYS A 257 17.71 12.82 3.41
C LYS A 257 18.93 12.44 2.58
N LYS A 258 19.78 11.56 3.13
CA LYS A 258 21.00 11.08 2.47
C LYS A 258 20.68 10.04 1.38
N ASN A 259 19.64 9.22 1.60
CA ASN A 259 19.23 8.12 0.74
C ASN A 259 17.79 8.28 0.22
N PRO A 260 17.46 9.36 -0.52
CA PRO A 260 16.08 9.64 -0.89
C PRO A 260 15.55 8.72 -1.99
N LYS A 261 16.44 8.05 -2.73
CA LYS A 261 16.09 7.26 -3.92
C LYS A 261 15.93 5.79 -3.56
N LEU A 262 14.72 5.28 -3.75
CA LEU A 262 14.44 3.85 -3.81
C LEU A 262 13.37 3.64 -4.86
N THR A 263 13.52 2.60 -5.67
CA THR A 263 12.59 2.26 -6.75
C THR A 263 12.28 0.78 -6.68
N LEU A 264 11.00 0.44 -6.64
CA LEU A 264 10.53 -0.93 -6.80
C LEU A 264 10.37 -1.22 -8.30
N TYR A 265 10.86 -2.39 -8.72
CA TYR A 265 10.77 -2.89 -10.07
C TYR A 265 9.80 -4.06 -10.14
N PHE A 266 8.79 -3.96 -10.98
CA PHE A 266 7.82 -5.04 -11.18
C PHE A 266 8.30 -5.96 -12.32
N ASP A 267 9.46 -6.62 -12.09
CA ASP A 267 10.10 -7.52 -13.05
C ASP A 267 9.33 -8.84 -13.16
N PRO A 268 8.74 -9.15 -14.33
CA PRO A 268 7.95 -10.37 -14.53
C PRO A 268 8.77 -11.64 -14.74
N ASN A 269 10.10 -11.54 -14.80
CA ASN A 269 10.94 -12.72 -14.97
C ASN A 269 10.94 -13.58 -13.70
N GLU A 270 11.04 -14.89 -13.88
CA GLU A 270 11.21 -15.80 -12.76
C GLU A 270 12.58 -15.60 -12.07
N PRO A 271 12.63 -15.72 -10.73
CA PRO A 271 13.88 -15.68 -10.01
C PRO A 271 14.73 -16.92 -10.35
N LYS A 272 16.02 -16.72 -10.51
CA LYS A 272 16.97 -17.83 -10.55
C LYS A 272 17.33 -18.19 -9.12
N LEU A 273 16.59 -19.12 -8.55
CA LEU A 273 16.85 -19.65 -7.22
C LEU A 273 17.71 -20.91 -7.34
N ASP A 274 18.61 -21.09 -6.41
CA ASP A 274 19.32 -22.36 -6.27
C ASP A 274 18.35 -23.37 -5.62
N GLU A 275 17.75 -24.21 -6.45
CA GLU A 275 16.75 -25.19 -6.01
C GLU A 275 17.33 -26.22 -5.04
N SER A 276 18.64 -26.47 -5.08
CA SER A 276 19.29 -27.38 -4.15
C SER A 276 19.19 -26.93 -2.68
N VAL A 277 19.02 -25.62 -2.44
CA VAL A 277 18.78 -25.07 -1.10
C VAL A 277 17.38 -25.44 -0.58
N PHE A 278 16.42 -25.69 -1.48
CA PHE A 278 15.04 -26.01 -1.14
C PHE A 278 14.74 -27.52 -1.21
N GLU A 279 15.56 -28.30 -1.94
CA GLU A 279 15.35 -29.73 -2.12
C GLU A 279 15.72 -30.59 -0.89
N ASN A 280 16.45 -30.03 0.06
CA ASN A 280 16.84 -30.76 1.28
C ASN A 280 15.74 -30.80 2.37
N GLY A 281 14.55 -30.26 2.09
CA GLY A 281 13.40 -30.46 2.95
C GLY A 281 12.81 -31.86 2.72
N SER A 282 12.86 -32.72 3.71
CA SER A 282 12.11 -33.98 3.83
C SER A 282 10.60 -33.81 3.56
N THR A 283 10.12 -32.60 3.52
CA THR A 283 8.73 -32.17 3.44
C THR A 283 7.94 -32.67 2.24
N ALA A 284 8.55 -32.81 1.04
CA ALA A 284 7.79 -33.30 -0.11
C ALA A 284 7.46 -34.80 -0.03
N LYS A 285 8.35 -35.62 0.59
CA LYS A 285 8.08 -37.03 0.90
C LYS A 285 7.10 -37.15 2.07
N ASP A 286 7.37 -36.41 3.14
CA ASP A 286 6.53 -36.43 4.36
C ASP A 286 5.12 -35.91 4.04
N PHE A 287 4.97 -34.91 3.18
CA PHE A 287 3.67 -34.42 2.74
C PHE A 287 2.90 -35.49 1.98
N LYS A 288 3.53 -36.19 1.01
CA LYS A 288 2.90 -37.28 0.26
C LYS A 288 2.58 -38.49 1.16
N GLU A 289 3.43 -38.81 2.17
CA GLU A 289 3.19 -39.87 3.12
C GLU A 289 2.02 -39.54 4.07
N GLN A 290 1.89 -38.29 4.50
CA GLN A 290 0.83 -37.87 5.42
C GLN A 290 -0.50 -37.57 4.71
N TYR A 291 -0.47 -36.98 3.53
CA TYR A 291 -1.68 -36.52 2.83
C TYR A 291 -2.04 -37.34 1.60
N GLN A 292 -1.18 -38.30 1.22
CA GLN A 292 -1.39 -39.26 0.11
C GLN A 292 -1.90 -38.59 -1.17
N ASP A 293 -3.14 -38.86 -1.57
CA ASP A 293 -3.78 -38.38 -2.76
C ASP A 293 -4.64 -37.11 -2.51
N ALA A 294 -4.41 -36.41 -1.41
CA ALA A 294 -5.13 -35.17 -1.13
C ALA A 294 -4.78 -34.12 -2.19
N GLU A 295 -5.76 -33.71 -2.96
CA GLU A 295 -5.68 -32.59 -3.91
C GLU A 295 -6.28 -31.34 -3.29
N GLU A 296 -5.69 -30.19 -3.61
CA GLU A 296 -6.23 -28.91 -3.18
C GLU A 296 -7.55 -28.63 -3.93
N GLU A 297 -8.66 -28.59 -3.19
CA GLU A 297 -9.95 -28.17 -3.73
C GLU A 297 -10.08 -26.65 -3.71
N LEU A 298 -10.13 -26.05 -4.88
CA LEU A 298 -10.42 -24.62 -4.99
C LEU A 298 -11.86 -24.31 -4.59
N PRO A 299 -12.11 -23.25 -3.80
CA PRO A 299 -13.47 -22.84 -3.47
C PRO A 299 -14.35 -22.67 -4.71
N THR A 300 -15.58 -23.15 -4.67
CA THR A 300 -16.51 -23.16 -5.83
C THR A 300 -16.78 -21.77 -6.43
N HIS A 301 -16.61 -20.72 -5.65
CA HIS A 301 -16.78 -19.32 -6.07
C HIS A 301 -15.48 -18.66 -6.55
N MET A 302 -14.37 -19.39 -6.53
CA MET A 302 -13.07 -18.85 -6.97
C MET A 302 -13.07 -18.72 -8.50
N PRO A 303 -12.65 -17.56 -9.04
CA PRO A 303 -12.53 -17.38 -10.49
C PRO A 303 -11.53 -18.37 -11.08
N LYS A 304 -11.80 -18.86 -12.29
CA LYS A 304 -10.84 -19.72 -13.00
C LYS A 304 -9.51 -18.99 -13.21
N PRO A 305 -8.36 -19.65 -13.02
CA PRO A 305 -7.06 -19.06 -13.32
C PRO A 305 -6.98 -18.60 -14.78
N ARG A 306 -6.48 -17.40 -15.02
CA ARG A 306 -6.25 -16.82 -16.35
C ARG A 306 -4.93 -16.07 -16.36
N GLY A 307 -4.31 -15.98 -17.52
CA GLY A 307 -3.00 -15.36 -17.70
C GLY A 307 -1.86 -16.33 -17.42
N LYS A 308 -0.65 -15.78 -17.38
CA LYS A 308 0.58 -16.57 -17.17
C LYS A 308 0.73 -16.97 -15.71
N ALA A 309 1.27 -18.16 -15.48
CA ALA A 309 1.64 -18.62 -14.15
C ALA A 309 2.69 -17.72 -13.51
N VAL A 310 2.67 -17.67 -12.19
CA VAL A 310 3.60 -16.89 -11.37
C VAL A 310 4.30 -17.79 -10.35
N ARG A 311 5.54 -17.44 -10.02
CA ARG A 311 6.24 -18.03 -8.89
C ARG A 311 6.12 -17.09 -7.69
N ILE A 312 5.53 -17.57 -6.60
CA ILE A 312 5.49 -16.84 -5.33
C ILE A 312 6.65 -17.31 -4.48
N THR A 313 7.47 -16.36 -4.01
CA THR A 313 8.60 -16.65 -3.13
C THR A 313 8.47 -15.79 -1.89
N ALA A 314 8.49 -16.40 -0.71
CA ALA A 314 8.47 -15.71 0.57
C ALA A 314 9.79 -15.90 1.30
N PHE A 315 10.36 -14.80 1.81
CA PHE A 315 11.47 -14.81 2.74
C PHE A 315 10.96 -14.26 4.06
N PHE A 316 11.23 -14.99 5.13
CA PHE A 316 10.82 -14.60 6.47
C PHE A 316 11.91 -14.92 7.48
N ASP A 317 11.97 -14.11 8.51
CA ASP A 317 12.92 -14.23 9.60
C ASP A 317 12.31 -13.66 10.88
N ALA A 318 12.74 -14.12 12.02
CA ALA A 318 12.35 -13.55 13.30
C ALA A 318 13.52 -13.46 14.28
N SER A 319 13.74 -12.27 14.82
CA SER A 319 14.69 -12.09 15.90
C SER A 319 14.20 -12.79 17.17
N HIS A 320 15.00 -13.72 17.73
CA HIS A 320 14.61 -14.40 18.97
C HIS A 320 14.77 -13.50 20.20
N ALA A 321 13.68 -13.27 20.93
CA ALA A 321 13.65 -12.55 22.20
C ALA A 321 14.41 -11.22 22.20
N ALA A 322 14.38 -10.49 21.07
CA ALA A 322 15.19 -9.29 20.84
C ALA A 322 14.81 -8.13 21.76
N ASN A 323 13.52 -7.96 22.09
CA ASN A 323 13.11 -6.94 23.06
C ASN A 323 13.62 -7.29 24.46
N LYS A 324 14.49 -6.46 25.02
CA LYS A 324 15.20 -6.73 26.28
C LYS A 324 14.30 -6.71 27.51
N VAL A 325 13.19 -5.99 27.47
CA VAL A 325 12.22 -5.88 28.58
C VAL A 325 11.17 -6.98 28.50
N THR A 326 10.48 -7.09 27.35
CA THR A 326 9.36 -8.01 27.20
C THR A 326 9.76 -9.40 26.71
N ARG A 327 11.00 -9.56 26.24
CA ARG A 327 11.53 -10.81 25.62
C ARG A 327 10.74 -11.29 24.42
N ARG A 328 9.97 -10.40 23.78
CA ARG A 328 9.22 -10.71 22.56
C ARG A 328 10.12 -10.61 21.36
N SER A 329 9.88 -11.51 20.41
CA SER A 329 10.54 -11.53 19.11
C SER A 329 9.94 -10.50 18.18
N HIS A 330 10.67 -10.16 17.13
CA HIS A 330 10.20 -9.31 16.03
C HIS A 330 10.24 -10.13 14.75
N THR A 331 9.13 -10.16 14.04
CA THR A 331 8.99 -10.87 12.78
C THR A 331 9.16 -9.91 11.61
N GLY A 332 9.85 -10.36 10.58
CA GLY A 332 9.93 -9.72 9.28
C GLY A 332 9.67 -10.72 8.16
N PHE A 333 8.97 -10.28 7.12
CA PHE A 333 8.89 -11.06 5.88
C PHE A 333 8.79 -10.16 4.65
N VAL A 334 9.18 -10.73 3.51
CA VAL A 334 8.99 -10.14 2.19
C VAL A 334 8.50 -11.22 1.24
N ILE A 335 7.45 -10.90 0.47
CA ILE A 335 6.87 -11.80 -0.53
C ILE A 335 7.07 -11.20 -1.92
N PHE A 336 7.53 -12.04 -2.83
CA PHE A 336 7.72 -11.73 -4.23
C PHE A 336 6.72 -12.49 -5.10
N VAL A 337 6.24 -11.84 -6.15
CA VAL A 337 5.67 -12.49 -7.33
C VAL A 337 6.71 -12.39 -8.44
N ASN A 338 7.25 -13.52 -8.88
CA ASN A 338 8.43 -13.59 -9.70
C ASN A 338 9.58 -12.79 -9.05
N ARG A 339 10.10 -11.74 -9.69
CA ARG A 339 11.14 -10.87 -9.10
C ARG A 339 10.60 -9.57 -8.51
N ALA A 340 9.29 -9.37 -8.51
CA ALA A 340 8.68 -8.16 -7.96
C ALA A 340 8.35 -8.33 -6.48
N PRO A 341 8.89 -7.52 -5.56
CA PRO A 341 8.42 -7.49 -4.19
C PRO A 341 7.01 -6.89 -4.16
N ILE A 342 6.07 -7.57 -3.50
CA ILE A 342 4.67 -7.17 -3.47
C ILE A 342 4.14 -6.96 -2.06
N ILE A 343 4.69 -7.65 -1.07
CA ILE A 343 4.32 -7.52 0.34
C ILE A 343 5.59 -7.54 1.17
N TRP A 344 5.67 -6.65 2.14
CA TRP A 344 6.71 -6.62 3.17
C TRP A 344 6.09 -6.24 4.51
N TYR A 345 6.68 -6.76 5.56
CA TYR A 345 6.10 -6.64 6.88
C TYR A 345 7.15 -6.73 7.96
N SER A 346 6.97 -5.95 9.02
CA SER A 346 7.79 -6.04 10.22
C SER A 346 6.93 -5.72 11.44
N LYS A 347 6.88 -6.64 12.43
CA LYS A 347 6.07 -6.48 13.63
C LYS A 347 6.58 -7.28 14.80
N ARG A 348 6.44 -6.73 16.00
CA ARG A 348 6.67 -7.46 17.23
C ARG A 348 5.62 -8.53 17.43
N GLN A 349 6.05 -9.75 17.80
CA GLN A 349 5.16 -10.86 18.15
C GLN A 349 4.36 -10.56 19.42
N ASN A 350 3.15 -11.08 19.49
CA ASN A 350 2.27 -10.86 20.65
C ASN A 350 2.64 -11.73 21.85
N THR A 351 3.39 -12.81 21.64
CA THR A 351 3.77 -13.80 22.67
C THR A 351 5.29 -13.91 22.78
N VAL A 352 5.77 -14.37 23.93
CA VAL A 352 7.18 -14.76 24.11
C VAL A 352 7.34 -16.21 23.64
N LYS A 353 8.39 -16.49 22.88
CA LYS A 353 8.71 -17.81 22.36
C LYS A 353 9.90 -18.40 23.10
N ALA A 354 9.82 -19.71 23.37
CA ALA A 354 10.85 -20.43 24.15
C ALA A 354 12.07 -20.83 23.30
N SER A 355 11.97 -20.78 21.95
CA SER A 355 13.07 -21.13 21.06
C SER A 355 13.07 -20.26 19.79
N THR A 356 14.21 -20.21 19.11
CA THR A 356 14.35 -19.57 17.79
C THR A 356 13.39 -20.17 16.77
N PHE A 357 13.32 -21.49 16.71
CA PHE A 357 12.41 -22.21 15.82
C PHE A 357 10.94 -21.77 16.00
N LEU A 358 10.46 -21.66 17.24
CA LEU A 358 9.08 -21.19 17.50
C LEU A 358 8.90 -19.72 17.14
N SER A 359 9.95 -18.90 17.18
CA SER A 359 9.88 -17.52 16.74
C SER A 359 9.68 -17.40 15.22
N ASP A 360 10.28 -18.30 14.46
CA ASP A 360 10.18 -18.34 13.00
C ASP A 360 8.89 -19.05 12.52
N PHE A 361 8.46 -20.10 13.23
CA PHE A 361 7.34 -20.96 12.82
C PHE A 361 5.95 -20.33 13.03
N LEU A 362 5.80 -19.39 13.97
CA LEU A 362 4.51 -18.75 14.30
C LEU A 362 4.43 -17.31 13.73
N LEU A 363 4.63 -17.21 12.43
CA LEU A 363 4.51 -15.99 11.62
C LEU A 363 3.06 -15.66 11.27
#